data_6e09c3ebde5994bf482c561a27e767ae
#
_entry.id   6e09c3ebde5994bf482c561a27e767ae
#
_cell.length_a   1.000
_cell.length_b   1.000
_cell.length_c   1.000
_cell.angle_alpha   90.00
_cell.angle_beta   90.00
_cell.angle_gamma   90.00
#
_symmetry.space_group_name_H-M   'P 1'
#
loop_
_entity.id
_entity.type
_entity.pdbx_description
1 polymer ?
#
loop_
_entity_poly.entity_id
_entity_poly.type
_entity_poly.pdbx_seq_one_letter_code
_entity_poly.pdbx_strand_id
1 'polypeptide(L)'
;MKVHEYTKIENKLELKTRNAGDRLSWFEHNGVVVVRTKRSHGNKDLPEHLIRQQLKLNERQFSDLIGCSLTREDYVAILTEKGLIAKKPSSSGGASS
;
A
#
# COMPACT_ATOMS: atom_id res chain seq x y z
N MET A 1 4.98 14.65 -4.69
CA MET A 1 4.87 13.39 -5.42
C MET A 1 4.12 13.61 -6.73
N LYS A 2 4.60 13.06 -7.80
CA LYS A 2 3.96 13.21 -9.10
C LYS A 2 2.90 12.15 -9.32
N VAL A 3 1.93 12.46 -10.19
CA VAL A 3 0.85 11.53 -10.49
C VAL A 3 1.38 10.20 -11.03
N HIS A 4 2.39 10.24 -11.88
CA HIS A 4 2.94 9.01 -12.43
C HIS A 4 3.59 8.13 -11.36
N GLU A 5 4.09 8.72 -10.30
CA GLU A 5 4.63 7.95 -9.18
C GLU A 5 3.51 7.25 -8.42
N TYR A 6 2.39 7.94 -8.26
CA TYR A 6 1.21 7.33 -7.64
C TYR A 6 0.71 6.14 -8.48
N THR A 7 0.64 6.33 -9.80
CA THR A 7 0.24 5.25 -10.70
C THR A 7 1.20 4.07 -10.63
N LYS A 8 2.49 4.35 -10.51
CA LYS A 8 3.51 3.31 -10.37
C LYS A 8 3.26 2.51 -9.09
N ILE A 9 2.91 3.18 -8.00
CA ILE A 9 2.59 2.51 -6.74
C ILE A 9 1.36 1.63 -6.91
N GLU A 10 0.32 2.14 -7.55
CA GLU A 10 -0.88 1.36 -7.81
C GLU A 10 -0.57 0.07 -8.56
N ASN A 11 0.25 0.19 -9.60
CA ASN A 11 0.61 -0.98 -10.41
C ASN A 11 1.51 -1.94 -9.65
N LYS A 12 2.46 -1.40 -8.93
CA LYS A 12 3.45 -2.21 -8.23
C LYS A 12 2.83 -3.01 -7.10
N LEU A 13 1.94 -2.41 -6.36
CA LEU A 13 1.24 -3.05 -5.26
C LEU A 13 -0.04 -3.74 -5.71
N GLU A 14 -0.37 -3.63 -6.99
CA GLU A 14 -1.61 -4.19 -7.54
C GLU A 14 -2.82 -3.70 -6.77
N LEU A 15 -2.86 -2.40 -6.52
CA LEU A 15 -3.97 -1.79 -5.80
C LEU A 15 -5.24 -1.83 -6.65
N LYS A 16 -6.36 -2.03 -6.00
CA LYS A 16 -7.65 -1.86 -6.65
C LYS A 16 -7.98 -0.37 -6.64
N THR A 17 -8.65 0.08 -7.68
CA THR A 17 -8.91 1.50 -7.85
C THR A 17 -10.36 1.75 -8.20
N ARG A 18 -10.84 2.94 -7.86
CA ARG A 18 -12.18 3.37 -8.19
C ARG A 18 -12.17 4.88 -8.36
N ASN A 19 -12.85 5.36 -9.38
CA ASN A 19 -13.04 6.80 -9.61
C ASN A 19 -14.41 7.19 -9.08
N ALA A 20 -14.41 8.05 -8.07
CA ALA A 20 -15.66 8.51 -7.44
C ALA A 20 -15.46 9.97 -7.02
N GLY A 21 -15.16 10.83 -8.00
CA GLY A 21 -14.74 12.19 -7.73
C GLY A 21 -13.23 12.22 -7.53
N ASP A 22 -12.78 11.64 -6.44
CA ASP A 22 -11.34 11.40 -6.22
C ASP A 22 -11.00 10.00 -6.71
N ARG A 23 -9.73 9.78 -7.01
CA ARG A 23 -9.27 8.44 -7.34
C ARG A 23 -8.95 7.70 -6.06
N LEU A 24 -9.73 6.68 -5.77
CA LEU A 24 -9.57 5.85 -4.58
C LEU A 24 -8.79 4.60 -4.95
N SER A 25 -7.85 4.23 -4.09
CA SER A 25 -7.06 3.02 -4.28
C SER A 25 -6.94 2.30 -2.95
N TRP A 26 -6.88 0.98 -2.99
CA TRP A 26 -6.73 0.22 -1.75
C TRP A 26 -5.98 -1.07 -2.01
N PHE A 27 -5.33 -1.55 -0.95
CA PHE A 27 -4.60 -2.80 -1.00
C PHE A 27 -5.45 -3.88 -0.33
N GLU A 28 -5.76 -4.90 -1.11
CA GLU A 28 -6.55 -6.03 -0.64
C GLU A 28 -5.67 -7.26 -0.54
N HIS A 29 -5.77 -7.96 0.58
CA HIS A 29 -5.01 -9.17 0.81
C HIS A 29 -5.95 -10.22 1.37
N ASN A 30 -6.08 -11.35 0.68
CA ASN A 30 -6.99 -12.44 1.06
C ASN A 30 -8.43 -11.95 1.25
N GLY A 31 -8.87 -11.04 0.38
CA GLY A 31 -10.22 -10.52 0.43
C GLY A 31 -10.46 -9.44 1.47
N VAL A 32 -9.41 -9.03 2.18
CA VAL A 32 -9.52 -8.01 3.21
C VAL A 32 -8.81 -6.74 2.77
N VAL A 33 -9.49 -5.61 2.89
CA VAL A 33 -8.90 -4.30 2.60
C VAL A 33 -7.99 -3.94 3.78
N VAL A 34 -6.70 -3.85 3.52
CA VAL A 34 -5.70 -3.59 4.56
C VAL A 34 -5.40 -2.11 4.70
N VAL A 35 -5.16 -1.43 3.57
CA VAL A 35 -4.90 0.01 3.57
C VAL A 35 -5.67 0.66 2.43
N ARG A 36 -5.92 1.95 2.59
CA ARG A 36 -6.58 2.75 1.57
C ARG A 36 -5.80 4.02 1.36
N THR A 37 -5.80 4.50 0.13
CA THR A 37 -5.23 5.80 -0.18
C THR A 37 -6.10 6.45 -1.25
N LYS A 38 -5.97 7.76 -1.40
CA LYS A 38 -6.70 8.49 -2.42
C LYS A 38 -5.89 9.66 -2.91
N ARG A 39 -6.18 10.11 -4.13
CA ARG A 39 -5.64 11.36 -4.63
C ARG A 39 -6.76 12.22 -5.18
N SER A 40 -6.62 13.52 -4.97
CA SER A 40 -7.59 14.47 -5.49
C SER A 40 -7.45 14.57 -7.01
N HIS A 41 -8.58 14.72 -7.65
CA HIS A 41 -8.62 14.85 -9.10
C HIS A 41 -8.02 16.18 -9.52
N GLY A 42 -7.16 16.15 -10.53
CA GLY A 42 -6.60 17.37 -11.10
C GLY A 42 -5.36 17.93 -10.43
N ASN A 43 -4.90 17.33 -9.34
CA ASN A 43 -3.69 17.79 -8.69
C ASN A 43 -2.45 17.30 -9.42
N LYS A 44 -1.52 18.22 -9.66
CA LYS A 44 -0.25 17.86 -10.30
C LYS A 44 0.74 17.32 -9.29
N ASP A 45 0.76 17.88 -8.11
CA ASP A 45 1.59 17.39 -7.01
C ASP A 45 0.70 16.81 -5.94
N LEU A 46 0.97 15.56 -5.58
CA LEU A 46 0.19 14.85 -4.60
C LEU A 46 0.84 14.97 -3.23
N PRO A 47 0.04 14.93 -2.15
CA PRO A 47 0.59 15.04 -0.80
C PRO A 47 1.32 13.76 -0.41
N GLU A 48 2.60 13.69 -0.78
CA GLU A 48 3.43 12.51 -0.54
C GLU A 48 3.39 12.03 0.90
N HIS A 49 3.47 12.98 1.84
CA HIS A 49 3.44 12.65 3.26
C HIS A 49 2.17 11.92 3.67
N LEU A 50 1.03 12.41 3.18
CA LEU A 50 -0.25 11.79 3.50
C LEU A 50 -0.39 10.42 2.86
N ILE A 51 0.03 10.30 1.59
CA ILE A 51 -0.04 9.03 0.89
C ILE A 51 0.85 8.00 1.58
N ARG A 52 2.05 8.40 1.97
CA ARG A 52 2.96 7.53 2.70
C ARG A 52 2.34 7.03 3.99
N GLN A 53 1.71 7.92 4.74
CA GLN A 53 1.04 7.55 5.98
C GLN A 53 -0.14 6.62 5.74
N GLN A 54 -0.90 6.89 4.69
CA GLN A 54 -2.03 6.04 4.34
C GLN A 54 -1.59 4.62 3.96
N LEU A 55 -0.42 4.51 3.34
CA LEU A 55 0.15 3.20 2.99
C LEU A 55 0.87 2.54 4.17
N LYS A 56 0.97 3.23 5.30
CA LYS A 56 1.61 2.70 6.51
C LYS A 56 3.09 2.42 6.32
N LEU A 57 3.77 3.27 5.56
CA LEU A 57 5.19 3.13 5.28
C LEU A 57 5.97 4.26 5.93
N ASN A 58 7.25 3.99 6.28
CA ASN A 58 8.15 5.04 6.68
C ASN A 58 8.79 5.65 5.44
N GLU A 59 9.58 6.69 5.63
CA GLU A 59 10.19 7.41 4.50
C GLU A 59 11.07 6.51 3.65
N ARG A 60 11.87 5.67 4.29
CA ARG A 60 12.76 4.77 3.57
C ARG A 60 11.99 3.74 2.76
N GLN A 61 11.00 3.12 3.38
CA GLN A 61 10.18 2.12 2.71
C GLN A 61 9.44 2.73 1.52
N PHE A 62 8.94 3.93 1.69
CA PHE A 62 8.23 4.62 0.64
C PHE A 62 9.16 4.97 -0.52
N SER A 63 10.36 5.43 -0.20
CA SER A 63 11.38 5.70 -1.20
C SER A 63 11.75 4.44 -1.97
N ASP A 64 11.91 3.32 -1.28
CA ASP A 64 12.20 2.04 -1.90
C ASP A 64 11.07 1.60 -2.82
N LEU A 65 9.83 1.85 -2.41
CA LEU A 65 8.67 1.51 -3.23
C LEU A 65 8.68 2.31 -4.54
N ILE A 66 8.88 3.61 -4.44
CA ILE A 66 8.93 4.48 -5.62
C ILE A 66 10.12 4.13 -6.51
N GLY A 67 11.25 3.80 -5.89
CA GLY A 67 12.47 3.44 -6.61
C GLY A 67 12.48 2.03 -7.17
N CYS A 68 11.40 1.28 -7.00
CA CYS A 68 11.27 -0.09 -7.49
C CYS A 68 12.15 -1.11 -6.78
N SER A 69 12.69 -0.77 -5.61
CA SER A 69 13.45 -1.72 -4.80
C SER A 69 12.53 -2.56 -3.90
N LEU A 70 11.33 -2.09 -3.65
CA LEU A 70 10.39 -2.76 -2.77
C LEU A 70 9.28 -3.39 -3.61
N THR A 71 9.08 -4.69 -3.44
CA THR A 71 8.07 -5.43 -4.21
C THR A 71 6.77 -5.51 -3.43
N ARG A 72 5.73 -6.03 -4.10
CA ARG A 72 4.45 -6.26 -3.44
C ARG A 72 4.60 -7.25 -2.28
N GLU A 73 5.44 -8.26 -2.46
CA GLU A 73 5.69 -9.24 -1.41
C GLU A 73 6.40 -8.59 -0.22
N ASP A 74 7.34 -7.71 -0.49
CA ASP A 74 8.02 -6.96 0.57
C ASP A 74 7.00 -6.10 1.34
N TYR A 75 6.07 -5.51 0.61
CA TYR A 75 5.03 -4.70 1.22
C TYR A 75 4.14 -5.55 2.14
N VAL A 76 3.75 -6.73 1.68
CA VAL A 76 2.96 -7.66 2.49
C VAL A 76 3.71 -8.01 3.78
N ALA A 77 5.01 -8.26 3.67
CA ALA A 77 5.83 -8.57 4.84
C ALA A 77 5.85 -7.40 5.84
N ILE A 78 5.98 -6.18 5.32
CA ILE A 78 5.97 -4.98 6.17
C ILE A 78 4.64 -4.86 6.91
N LEU A 79 3.53 -5.03 6.21
CA LEU A 79 2.21 -4.93 6.81
C LEU A 79 1.97 -6.04 7.83
N THR A 80 2.51 -7.23 7.55
CA THR A 80 2.40 -8.34 8.48
C THR A 80 3.15 -8.03 9.78
N GLU A 81 4.34 -7.47 9.68
CA GLU A 81 5.11 -7.09 10.84
C GLU A 81 4.41 -6.00 11.67
N LYS A 82 3.69 -5.13 11.00
CA LYS A 82 2.94 -4.06 11.69
C LYS A 82 1.64 -4.56 12.30
N GLY A 83 1.29 -5.83 12.06
CA GLY A 83 0.07 -6.41 12.57
C GLY A 83 -1.17 -6.06 11.78
N LEU A 84 -1.00 -5.48 10.59
CA LEU A 84 -2.13 -5.10 9.74
C LEU A 84 -2.63 -6.27 8.91
N ILE A 85 -1.77 -7.25 8.66
CA ILE A 85 -2.11 -8.49 7.98
C ILE A 85 -1.84 -9.62 8.94
N ALA A 86 -2.82 -10.51 9.10
CA ALA A 86 -2.65 -11.66 9.98
C ALA A 86 -1.64 -12.62 9.38
N LYS A 87 -0.79 -13.18 10.23
CA LYS A 87 0.12 -14.20 9.80
C LYS A 87 -0.66 -15.45 9.42
N LYS A 88 -0.10 -16.22 8.53
CA LYS A 88 -0.75 -17.46 8.11
C LYS A 88 -1.00 -18.36 9.31
N PRO A 89 -2.26 -18.74 9.53
CA PRO A 89 -2.58 -19.61 10.67
C PRO A 89 -2.09 -21.01 10.50
N SER A 90 -1.85 -21.41 9.30
CA SER A 90 -1.42 -22.77 9.01
C SER A 90 -0.15 -23.14 9.74
N SER A 91 0.49 -22.18 10.19
CA SER A 91 1.61 -22.56 10.96
C SER A 91 1.16 -22.89 12.32
N SER A 92 0.56 -23.27 12.31
CA SER A 92 0.42 -23.47 13.17
C SER A 92 -0.12 -23.43 13.97
N GLY A 93 -0.33 -23.51 13.78
CA GLY A 93 -0.77 -23.46 14.24
C GLY A 93 -0.76 -22.90 15.08
N GLY A 94 -0.93 -22.68 15.17
CA GLY A 94 -0.99 -22.11 15.70
C GLY A 94 -0.51 -21.71 16.30
N ALA A 95 -0.51 -21.81 16.42
CA ALA A 95 -0.11 -21.40 16.81
C ALA A 95 0.46 -20.80 17.04
N SER A 96 0.54 -20.69 17.12
CA SER A 96 0.96 -20.09 17.23
C SER A 96 1.19 -19.48 17.36
N SER A 97 1.15 -19.48 17.52
CA SER A 97 1.31 -18.94 17.48
C SER A 97 1.40 -18.60 17.69
#